data_a9fc39cdc582a665fc28d62ad2b5a199
#
_entry.id   a9fc39cdc582a665fc28d62ad2b5a199
#
_cell.length_a   1.000
_cell.length_b   1.000
_cell.length_c   1.000
_cell.angle_alpha   90.00
_cell.angle_beta   90.00
_cell.angle_gamma   90.00
#
_symmetry.space_group_name_H-M   'P 1'
#
loop_
_entity.id
_entity.type
_entity.pdbx_description
1 polymer ?
#
loop_
_entity_poly.entity_id
_entity_poly.type
_entity_poly.pdbx_seq_one_letter_code
_entity_poly.pdbx_strand_id
1 'polypeptide(L)'
;MVMMGYDYHKGKGITGAVSPLRTTNRNGISLQSTLDYYAKNQLNMGKTVLALPYYGAQWKGKINSKGVYDTYYDKDIPYREVMNLYGANYTPQYDFVSMTNYFFLEFGDSTSVECWFDNAASLEKKYNLALSYGLKGVGIWALGYDNGYTDLWQLLDNQFTTDTTAVVNPINEADGFPVSMGSFMMRYRDILTLTYLLFALSVVIGWVIAFADWRVRTGILGQQFFRYLFMLIMTLLIVPLLSVMNWFTDQRISLLIAFLFGAFVFYFIQKLQVNINIKRP
;
A
#
# COMPACT_ATOMS: atom_id res chain seq x y z
N MET A 1 -3.61 29.32 -3.06
CA MET A 1 -4.41 28.73 -1.97
C MET A 1 -3.53 27.80 -1.18
N VAL A 2 -3.76 27.65 0.13
CA VAL A 2 -3.12 26.58 0.93
C VAL A 2 -4.23 25.63 1.36
N MET A 3 -4.07 24.37 1.01
CA MET A 3 -4.90 23.27 1.48
C MET A 3 -4.25 22.68 2.73
N MET A 4 -4.92 22.78 3.86
CA MET A 4 -4.47 22.18 5.11
C MET A 4 -4.80 20.68 5.09
N GLY A 5 -3.81 19.85 4.68
CA GLY A 5 -3.96 18.42 4.50
C GLY A 5 -3.70 17.62 5.79
N TYR A 6 -4.27 18.06 6.91
CA TYR A 6 -4.09 17.46 8.22
C TYR A 6 -5.36 17.61 9.07
N ASP A 7 -5.37 17.05 10.27
CA ASP A 7 -6.50 17.00 11.20
C ASP A 7 -7.74 16.23 10.68
N TYR A 8 -7.54 15.27 9.79
CA TYR A 8 -8.62 14.43 9.28
C TYR A 8 -9.24 13.53 10.35
N HIS A 9 -8.42 13.04 11.28
CA HIS A 9 -8.85 12.30 12.46
C HIS A 9 -8.32 13.04 13.69
N LYS A 10 -9.21 13.76 14.36
CA LYS A 10 -8.88 14.56 15.55
C LYS A 10 -10.12 14.72 16.44
N GLY A 11 -9.90 14.77 17.75
CA GLY A 11 -10.95 14.99 18.71
C GLY A 11 -11.76 13.74 19.04
N LYS A 12 -13.07 13.89 19.22
CA LYS A 12 -13.98 12.78 19.55
C LYS A 12 -14.24 11.94 18.31
N GLY A 13 -13.73 10.73 18.25
CA GLY A 13 -13.98 9.86 17.11
C GLY A 13 -13.06 8.63 17.08
N ILE A 14 -13.11 7.94 15.96
CA ILE A 14 -12.29 6.78 15.69
C ILE A 14 -10.85 7.23 15.50
N THR A 15 -9.91 6.51 16.11
CA THR A 15 -8.47 6.71 15.90
C THR A 15 -8.11 6.58 14.42
N GLY A 16 -7.10 7.30 13.98
CA GLY A 16 -6.68 7.23 12.59
C GLY A 16 -5.63 8.27 12.21
N ALA A 17 -5.22 8.21 10.96
CA ALA A 17 -4.18 9.05 10.40
C ALA A 17 -4.54 10.54 10.45
N VAL A 18 -3.62 11.39 10.92
CA VAL A 18 -3.77 12.85 10.92
C VAL A 18 -3.95 13.37 9.50
N SER A 19 -3.25 12.75 8.54
CA SER A 19 -3.23 13.12 7.13
C SER A 19 -3.34 11.88 6.24
N PRO A 20 -4.51 11.22 6.17
CA PRO A 20 -4.66 10.00 5.40
C PRO A 20 -4.53 10.27 3.90
N LEU A 21 -3.65 9.54 3.21
CA LEU A 21 -3.54 9.63 1.76
C LEU A 21 -4.83 9.13 1.08
N ARG A 22 -5.39 8.02 1.60
CA ARG A 22 -6.64 7.39 1.15
C ARG A 22 -7.47 6.94 2.34
N THR A 23 -8.71 6.52 2.08
CA THR A 23 -9.61 5.92 3.06
C THR A 23 -10.43 4.80 2.41
N THR A 24 -10.75 3.77 3.18
CA THR A 24 -11.68 2.71 2.76
C THR A 24 -13.14 3.10 3.00
N ASN A 25 -13.39 4.08 3.85
CA ASN A 25 -14.74 4.54 4.12
C ASN A 25 -15.27 5.32 2.90
N ARG A 26 -16.39 4.89 2.33
CA ARG A 26 -17.05 5.55 1.19
C ARG A 26 -17.35 7.03 1.43
N ASN A 27 -17.64 7.40 2.66
CA ASN A 27 -17.93 8.77 3.07
C ASN A 27 -16.74 9.45 3.77
N GLY A 28 -15.61 8.76 3.84
CA GLY A 28 -14.40 9.25 4.48
C GLY A 28 -13.68 10.26 3.60
N ILE A 29 -13.06 11.22 4.25
CA ILE A 29 -12.27 12.27 3.61
C ILE A 29 -10.79 11.89 3.71
N SER A 30 -10.04 12.08 2.62
CA SER A 30 -8.60 11.85 2.52
C SER A 30 -7.95 12.93 1.66
N LEU A 31 -6.63 12.98 1.64
CA LEU A 31 -5.90 13.89 0.76
C LEU A 31 -6.31 13.70 -0.70
N GLN A 32 -6.33 12.44 -1.16
CA GLN A 32 -6.69 12.14 -2.53
C GLN A 32 -8.13 12.54 -2.86
N SER A 33 -9.12 12.19 -2.02
CA SER A 33 -10.52 12.55 -2.27
C SER A 33 -10.75 14.06 -2.24
N THR A 34 -10.00 14.79 -1.40
CA THR A 34 -10.06 16.26 -1.36
C THR A 34 -9.47 16.88 -2.62
N LEU A 35 -8.33 16.38 -3.09
CA LEU A 35 -7.71 16.87 -4.34
C LEU A 35 -8.56 16.51 -5.56
N ASP A 36 -9.14 15.31 -5.61
CA ASP A 36 -10.09 14.92 -6.66
C ASP A 36 -11.30 15.87 -6.71
N TYR A 37 -11.85 16.22 -5.54
CA TYR A 37 -12.94 17.18 -5.44
C TYR A 37 -12.54 18.57 -5.97
N TYR A 38 -11.35 19.05 -5.61
CA TYR A 38 -10.86 20.35 -6.08
C TYR A 38 -10.57 20.35 -7.57
N ALA A 39 -9.95 19.29 -8.09
CA ALA A 39 -9.70 19.16 -9.52
C ALA A 39 -11.00 19.12 -10.33
N LYS A 40 -12.01 18.36 -9.85
CA LYS A 40 -13.33 18.29 -10.47
C LYS A 40 -14.05 19.66 -10.51
N ASN A 41 -13.84 20.49 -9.48
CA ASN A 41 -14.41 21.82 -9.39
C ASN A 41 -13.52 22.91 -10.03
N GLN A 42 -12.58 22.51 -10.91
CA GLN A 42 -11.73 23.39 -11.71
C GLN A 42 -10.87 24.35 -10.88
N LEU A 43 -10.50 23.95 -9.67
CA LEU A 43 -9.58 24.73 -8.87
C LEU A 43 -8.19 24.76 -9.55
N ASN A 44 -7.53 25.91 -9.55
CA ASN A 44 -6.21 26.02 -10.13
C ASN A 44 -5.17 25.30 -9.26
N MET A 45 -4.87 24.04 -9.60
CA MET A 45 -3.96 23.18 -8.85
C MET A 45 -2.54 23.76 -8.83
N GLY A 46 -2.07 24.36 -9.93
CA GLY A 46 -0.76 25.00 -10.01
C GLY A 46 -0.61 26.27 -9.14
N LYS A 47 -1.70 26.75 -8.52
CA LYS A 47 -1.68 27.83 -7.51
C LYS A 47 -2.01 27.32 -6.10
N THR A 48 -2.08 26.01 -5.91
CA THR A 48 -2.43 25.36 -4.64
C THR A 48 -1.20 24.73 -4.01
N VAL A 49 -1.01 24.92 -2.71
CA VAL A 49 0.03 24.32 -1.88
C VAL A 49 -0.66 23.32 -0.94
N LEU A 50 -0.13 22.10 -0.83
CA LEU A 50 -0.57 21.09 0.12
C LEU A 50 0.24 21.20 1.40
N ALA A 51 -0.38 21.66 2.49
CA ALA A 51 0.26 21.68 3.80
C ALA A 51 0.08 20.32 4.50
N LEU A 52 1.18 19.77 5.01
CA LEU A 52 1.27 18.46 5.65
C LEU A 52 1.79 18.56 7.08
N PRO A 53 1.41 17.64 7.97
CA PRO A 53 1.77 17.72 9.39
C PRO A 53 3.16 17.14 9.65
N TYR A 54 3.98 17.84 10.43
CA TYR A 54 5.16 17.32 11.10
C TYR A 54 4.85 16.98 12.56
N TYR A 55 3.63 16.49 12.80
CA TYR A 55 3.13 16.03 14.09
C TYR A 55 2.24 14.80 13.92
N GLY A 56 2.08 14.07 15.00
CA GLY A 56 1.11 12.99 15.11
C GLY A 56 -0.03 13.37 16.04
N ALA A 57 -1.05 12.53 16.06
CA ALA A 57 -2.12 12.57 17.04
C ALA A 57 -2.05 11.33 17.92
N GLN A 58 -2.20 11.54 19.23
CA GLN A 58 -2.15 10.50 20.24
C GLN A 58 -3.55 10.29 20.82
N TRP A 59 -3.91 9.03 20.93
CA TRP A 59 -5.09 8.57 21.65
C TRP A 59 -4.68 7.69 22.83
N LYS A 60 -5.49 7.70 23.86
CA LYS A 60 -5.42 6.78 24.98
C LYS A 60 -6.66 5.90 25.00
N GLY A 61 -6.49 4.65 25.36
CA GLY A 61 -7.56 3.69 25.47
C GLY A 61 -7.54 2.98 26.81
N LYS A 62 -8.71 2.53 27.24
CA LYS A 62 -8.87 1.63 28.37
C LYS A 62 -9.86 0.53 28.00
N ILE A 63 -9.55 -0.71 28.36
CA ILE A 63 -10.44 -1.85 28.13
C ILE A 63 -11.68 -1.66 28.99
N ASN A 64 -12.86 -1.70 28.36
CA ASN A 64 -14.15 -1.65 29.01
C ASN A 64 -14.59 -3.06 29.47
N SER A 65 -15.75 -3.14 30.14
CA SER A 65 -16.31 -4.40 30.63
C SER A 65 -16.67 -5.41 29.52
N LYS A 66 -16.65 -5.00 28.23
CA LYS A 66 -16.88 -5.86 27.06
C LYS A 66 -15.60 -6.33 26.40
N GLY A 67 -14.42 -6.01 26.96
CA GLY A 67 -13.14 -6.35 26.38
C GLY A 67 -12.72 -5.51 25.17
N VAL A 68 -13.34 -4.34 24.96
CA VAL A 68 -13.06 -3.42 23.85
C VAL A 68 -12.40 -2.18 24.42
N TYR A 69 -11.40 -1.63 23.69
CA TYR A 69 -10.80 -0.36 24.05
C TYR A 69 -11.76 0.80 23.79
N ASP A 70 -12.11 1.54 24.85
CA ASP A 70 -12.71 2.86 24.73
C ASP A 70 -11.58 3.86 24.57
N THR A 71 -11.45 4.42 23.37
CA THR A 71 -10.37 5.34 23.00
C THR A 71 -10.85 6.78 23.01
N TYR A 72 -9.97 7.67 23.44
CA TYR A 72 -10.21 9.11 23.37
C TYR A 72 -8.96 9.84 22.89
N TYR A 73 -9.17 10.93 22.19
CA TYR A 73 -8.09 11.81 21.75
C TYR A 73 -7.42 12.44 22.99
N ASP A 74 -6.09 12.33 23.06
CA ASP A 74 -5.30 12.87 24.16
C ASP A 74 -4.67 14.21 23.78
N LYS A 75 -3.86 14.23 22.71
CA LYS A 75 -3.13 15.43 22.26
C LYS A 75 -2.53 15.29 20.86
N ASP A 76 -2.19 16.43 20.26
CA ASP A 76 -1.21 16.47 19.18
C ASP A 76 0.21 16.30 19.77
N ILE A 77 1.08 15.66 19.03
CA ILE A 77 2.43 15.36 19.47
C ILE A 77 3.41 15.67 18.33
N PRO A 78 4.35 16.65 18.50
CA PRO A 78 5.37 16.96 17.51
C PRO A 78 6.18 15.73 17.11
N TYR A 79 6.63 15.66 15.85
CA TYR A 79 7.39 14.53 15.31
C TYR A 79 8.58 14.14 16.20
N ARG A 80 9.35 15.14 16.66
CA ARG A 80 10.46 14.92 17.60
C ARG A 80 10.05 14.17 18.87
N GLU A 81 8.86 14.48 19.40
CA GLU A 81 8.38 13.83 20.63
C GLU A 81 7.88 12.42 20.32
N VAL A 82 7.26 12.19 19.18
CA VAL A 82 6.89 10.84 18.72
C VAL A 82 8.13 9.96 18.65
N MET A 83 9.19 10.46 18.01
CA MET A 83 10.43 9.70 17.84
C MET A 83 11.17 9.50 19.18
N ASN A 84 11.17 10.50 20.05
CA ASN A 84 11.80 10.39 21.38
C ASN A 84 11.05 9.41 22.31
N LEU A 85 9.72 9.43 22.28
CA LEU A 85 8.91 8.60 23.17
C LEU A 85 8.76 7.17 22.68
N TYR A 86 8.59 6.99 21.38
CA TYR A 86 8.23 5.71 20.79
C TYR A 86 9.29 5.18 19.83
N GLY A 87 9.82 6.02 18.94
CA GLY A 87 10.73 5.60 17.87
C GLY A 87 12.05 5.00 18.37
N ALA A 88 12.51 5.39 19.56
CA ALA A 88 13.72 4.83 20.15
C ALA A 88 13.58 3.37 20.60
N ASN A 89 12.35 2.93 20.98
CA ASN A 89 12.11 1.64 21.62
C ASN A 89 11.18 0.72 20.84
N TYR A 90 10.42 1.25 19.88
CA TYR A 90 9.39 0.49 19.16
C TYR A 90 9.49 0.71 17.65
N THR A 91 9.16 -0.31 16.89
CA THR A 91 9.01 -0.21 15.44
C THR A 91 7.57 0.21 15.11
N PRO A 92 7.37 1.30 14.34
CA PRO A 92 6.02 1.70 13.96
C PRO A 92 5.38 0.68 13.03
N GLN A 93 4.09 0.49 13.18
CA GLN A 93 3.26 -0.21 12.22
C GLN A 93 2.90 0.74 11.07
N TYR A 94 2.54 0.18 9.93
CA TYR A 94 2.18 0.95 8.74
C TYR A 94 0.79 0.58 8.26
N ASP A 95 -0.08 1.58 8.14
CA ASP A 95 -1.39 1.41 7.51
C ASP A 95 -1.31 1.67 6.01
N PHE A 96 -1.50 0.62 5.22
CA PHE A 96 -1.41 0.66 3.76
C PHE A 96 -2.56 1.41 3.08
N VAL A 97 -3.63 1.70 3.78
CA VAL A 97 -4.75 2.48 3.23
C VAL A 97 -4.48 3.96 3.36
N SER A 98 -4.30 4.43 4.57
CA SER A 98 -3.97 5.84 4.83
C SER A 98 -2.55 6.20 4.45
N MET A 99 -1.68 5.22 4.17
CA MET A 99 -0.24 5.38 3.90
C MET A 99 0.45 6.18 5.02
N THR A 100 0.16 5.82 6.28
CA THR A 100 0.59 6.51 7.48
C THR A 100 1.12 5.51 8.49
N ASN A 101 2.06 5.95 9.33
CA ASN A 101 2.61 5.11 10.40
C ASN A 101 1.84 5.33 11.70
N TYR A 102 1.85 4.30 12.55
CA TYR A 102 1.31 4.41 13.89
C TYR A 102 2.04 3.50 14.88
N PHE A 103 2.03 3.88 16.14
CA PHE A 103 2.37 3.03 17.26
C PHE A 103 1.09 2.62 17.98
N PHE A 104 0.97 1.34 18.29
CA PHE A 104 -0.06 0.82 19.19
C PHE A 104 0.61 0.05 20.32
N LEU A 105 0.46 0.54 21.52
CA LEU A 105 1.10 0.01 22.72
C LEU A 105 0.02 -0.34 23.75
N GLU A 106 0.09 -1.57 24.25
CA GLU A 106 -0.76 -2.06 25.33
C GLU A 106 0.04 -2.17 26.61
N PHE A 107 -0.57 -1.79 27.70
CA PHE A 107 0.04 -1.85 29.02
C PHE A 107 -0.66 -2.88 29.92
N GLY A 108 0.05 -3.44 30.89
CA GLY A 108 -0.46 -4.51 31.74
C GLY A 108 -1.63 -4.11 32.65
N ASP A 109 -1.98 -2.81 32.72
CA ASP A 109 -3.14 -2.27 33.45
C ASP A 109 -4.39 -2.14 32.57
N SER A 110 -4.42 -2.78 31.42
CA SER A 110 -5.54 -2.71 30.45
C SER A 110 -5.72 -1.33 29.82
N THR A 111 -4.67 -0.51 29.81
CA THR A 111 -4.62 0.74 29.05
C THR A 111 -3.86 0.58 27.74
N SER A 112 -4.11 1.47 26.79
CA SER A 112 -3.39 1.53 25.52
C SER A 112 -3.05 2.96 25.13
N VAL A 113 -2.01 3.09 24.31
CA VAL A 113 -1.69 4.32 23.61
C VAL A 113 -1.59 4.01 22.11
N GLU A 114 -2.24 4.83 21.34
CA GLU A 114 -2.17 4.79 19.88
C GLU A 114 -1.71 6.16 19.38
N CYS A 115 -0.65 6.19 18.56
CA CYS A 115 -0.08 7.43 18.05
C CYS A 115 0.09 7.32 16.54
N TRP A 116 -0.69 8.07 15.78
CA TRP A 116 -0.62 8.16 14.32
C TRP A 116 0.24 9.35 13.90
N PHE A 117 1.20 9.12 13.01
CA PHE A 117 2.14 10.15 12.56
C PHE A 117 2.69 9.83 11.17
N ASP A 118 3.28 10.82 10.52
CA ASP A 118 4.00 10.63 9.27
C ASP A 118 5.52 10.62 9.52
N ASN A 119 6.21 9.65 8.92
CA ASN A 119 7.66 9.66 8.79
C ASN A 119 8.06 10.00 7.34
N ALA A 120 9.36 10.01 7.04
CA ALA A 120 9.86 10.31 5.70
C ALA A 120 9.22 9.42 4.62
N ALA A 121 9.08 8.11 4.87
CA ALA A 121 8.52 7.18 3.88
C ALA A 121 7.02 7.44 3.59
N SER A 122 6.23 7.79 4.60
CA SER A 122 4.81 8.13 4.40
C SER A 122 4.63 9.52 3.78
N LEU A 123 5.45 10.51 4.17
CA LEU A 123 5.46 11.84 3.56
C LEU A 123 5.86 11.80 2.09
N GLU A 124 6.83 10.95 1.71
CA GLU A 124 7.19 10.74 0.30
C GLU A 124 5.98 10.42 -0.56
N LYS A 125 5.07 9.55 -0.09
CA LYS A 125 3.84 9.22 -0.83
C LYS A 125 2.91 10.42 -0.99
N LYS A 126 2.86 11.29 0.02
CA LYS A 126 2.06 12.52 0.00
C LYS A 126 2.68 13.60 -0.86
N TYR A 127 4.00 13.71 -0.90
CA TYR A 127 4.73 14.59 -1.82
C TYR A 127 4.51 14.14 -3.27
N ASN A 128 4.62 12.83 -3.54
CA ASN A 128 4.32 12.27 -4.84
C ASN A 128 2.87 12.52 -5.27
N LEU A 129 1.91 12.46 -4.32
CA LEU A 129 0.53 12.84 -4.60
C LEU A 129 0.44 14.32 -5.00
N ALA A 130 1.09 15.23 -4.28
CA ALA A 130 1.09 16.65 -4.61
C ALA A 130 1.69 16.93 -6.02
N LEU A 131 2.79 16.26 -6.35
CA LEU A 131 3.40 16.33 -7.67
C LEU A 131 2.48 15.79 -8.77
N SER A 132 1.80 14.67 -8.53
CA SER A 132 0.90 14.04 -9.51
C SER A 132 -0.32 14.89 -9.85
N TYR A 133 -0.76 15.76 -8.93
CA TYR A 133 -1.83 16.73 -9.16
C TYR A 133 -1.33 18.08 -9.70
N GLY A 134 -0.03 18.22 -9.96
CA GLY A 134 0.56 19.47 -10.43
C GLY A 134 0.39 20.63 -9.45
N LEU A 135 0.45 20.35 -8.14
CA LEU A 135 0.36 21.39 -7.13
C LEU A 135 1.59 22.31 -7.20
N LYS A 136 1.44 23.55 -6.77
CA LYS A 136 2.54 24.52 -6.72
C LYS A 136 3.68 24.08 -5.82
N GLY A 137 3.38 23.26 -4.81
CA GLY A 137 4.35 22.74 -3.86
C GLY A 137 3.67 22.20 -2.62
N VAL A 138 4.48 21.91 -1.61
CA VAL A 138 4.04 21.47 -0.28
C VAL A 138 4.36 22.52 0.77
N GLY A 139 3.61 22.52 1.85
CA GLY A 139 3.86 23.31 3.05
C GLY A 139 4.00 22.39 4.26
N ILE A 140 4.55 22.89 5.34
CA ILE A 140 4.82 22.12 6.55
C ILE A 140 4.14 22.79 7.74
N TRP A 141 3.44 22.00 8.57
CA TRP A 141 2.92 22.42 9.85
C TRP A 141 3.43 21.51 10.98
N ALA A 142 4.34 21.97 11.83
CA ALA A 142 4.92 23.30 11.82
C ALA A 142 6.44 23.22 11.93
N LEU A 143 7.09 24.31 11.57
CA LEU A 143 8.55 24.45 11.71
C LEU A 143 8.99 24.18 13.15
N GLY A 144 10.08 23.41 13.32
CA GLY A 144 10.65 23.04 14.62
C GLY A 144 9.94 21.86 15.30
N TYR A 145 8.89 21.29 14.71
CA TYR A 145 8.24 20.10 15.26
C TYR A 145 9.09 18.83 15.11
N ASP A 146 10.04 18.85 14.21
CA ASP A 146 11.04 17.80 13.95
C ASP A 146 12.42 18.10 14.53
N ASN A 147 12.54 19.09 15.42
CA ASN A 147 13.83 19.58 15.96
C ASN A 147 14.69 18.43 16.51
N GLY A 148 15.92 18.27 16.00
CA GLY A 148 16.83 17.16 16.31
C GLY A 148 16.78 15.99 15.33
N TYR A 149 15.82 15.98 14.39
CA TYR A 149 15.68 14.99 13.32
C TYR A 149 15.79 15.68 11.96
N THR A 150 16.57 15.11 11.05
CA THR A 150 16.85 15.71 9.74
C THR A 150 16.21 14.94 8.58
N ASP A 151 15.66 13.78 8.84
CA ASP A 151 15.12 12.86 7.84
C ASP A 151 13.96 13.46 7.02
N LEU A 152 13.09 14.25 7.65
CA LEU A 152 11.97 14.90 6.96
C LEU A 152 12.44 16.02 6.04
N TRP A 153 13.47 16.79 6.47
CA TRP A 153 14.06 17.83 5.63
C TRP A 153 14.91 17.28 4.50
N GLN A 154 15.65 16.20 4.75
CA GLN A 154 16.39 15.49 3.72
C GLN A 154 15.46 14.95 2.64
N LEU A 155 14.29 14.40 3.02
CA LEU A 155 13.28 14.00 2.07
C LEU A 155 12.78 15.19 1.24
N LEU A 156 12.43 16.30 1.90
CA LEU A 156 11.93 17.50 1.23
C LEU A 156 12.96 18.01 0.21
N ASP A 157 14.23 18.09 0.64
CA ASP A 157 15.34 18.53 -0.19
C ASP A 157 15.52 17.60 -1.40
N ASN A 158 15.58 16.31 -1.18
CA ASN A 158 15.70 15.32 -2.25
C ASN A 158 14.54 15.36 -3.26
N GLN A 159 13.33 15.71 -2.81
CA GLN A 159 12.13 15.68 -3.64
C GLN A 159 11.91 16.96 -4.43
N PHE A 160 12.34 18.13 -3.92
CA PHE A 160 11.98 19.43 -4.48
C PHE A 160 13.17 20.33 -4.82
N THR A 161 14.39 20.02 -4.40
CA THR A 161 15.58 20.85 -4.66
C THR A 161 16.54 20.26 -5.69
N THR A 162 16.18 19.14 -6.37
CA THR A 162 16.98 18.66 -7.51
C THR A 162 17.11 19.75 -8.55
N ASP A 163 18.34 20.19 -8.75
CA ASP A 163 18.87 21.18 -9.68
C ASP A 163 17.85 21.88 -10.59
N THR A 164 17.67 23.17 -10.39
CA THR A 164 16.90 24.12 -11.21
C THR A 164 17.35 24.20 -12.69
N THR A 165 18.12 23.26 -13.19
CA THR A 165 18.45 23.09 -14.62
C THR A 165 17.49 22.16 -15.35
N ALA A 166 16.64 21.41 -14.67
CA ALA A 166 15.49 20.82 -15.31
C ALA A 166 14.48 21.94 -15.58
N VAL A 167 14.57 22.53 -16.75
CA VAL A 167 13.55 23.43 -17.31
C VAL A 167 12.21 22.73 -17.10
N VAL A 168 11.39 23.24 -16.19
CA VAL A 168 9.98 22.90 -16.14
C VAL A 168 9.42 23.42 -17.45
N ASN A 169 9.38 22.56 -18.46
CA ASN A 169 8.61 22.85 -19.66
C ASN A 169 7.18 23.15 -19.19
N PRO A 170 6.63 24.30 -19.51
CA PRO A 170 5.24 24.56 -19.22
C PRO A 170 4.46 23.43 -19.88
N ILE A 171 3.70 22.70 -19.07
CA ILE A 171 2.81 21.63 -19.54
C ILE A 171 1.87 22.29 -20.53
N ASN A 172 2.09 22.08 -21.82
CA ASN A 172 1.14 22.46 -22.84
C ASN A 172 -0.13 21.66 -22.56
N GLU A 173 -1.24 22.35 -22.35
CA GLU A 173 -2.57 21.74 -22.12
C GLU A 173 -3.03 20.79 -23.24
N ALA A 174 -2.26 20.67 -24.33
CA ALA A 174 -2.52 19.81 -25.47
C ALA A 174 -1.93 18.39 -25.34
N ASP A 175 -0.96 18.19 -24.46
CA ASP A 175 -0.40 16.85 -24.23
C ASP A 175 -1.17 16.18 -23.10
N GLY A 176 -2.17 15.38 -23.48
CA GLY A 176 -2.85 14.50 -22.54
C GLY A 176 -1.81 13.78 -21.70
N PHE A 177 -1.94 13.89 -20.37
CA PHE A 177 -1.03 13.33 -19.38
C PHE A 177 -0.44 12.01 -19.87
N PRO A 178 0.89 11.87 -19.96
CA PRO A 178 1.48 10.56 -19.99
C PRO A 178 1.21 9.95 -18.62
N VAL A 179 0.07 9.29 -18.48
CA VAL A 179 -0.23 8.49 -17.31
C VAL A 179 0.91 7.49 -17.23
N SER A 180 1.88 7.73 -16.35
CA SER A 180 2.95 6.77 -16.17
C SER A 180 2.28 5.41 -15.89
N MET A 181 2.78 4.33 -16.45
CA MET A 181 2.23 2.99 -16.23
C MET A 181 2.01 2.72 -14.73
N GLY A 182 2.86 3.29 -13.87
CA GLY A 182 2.74 3.22 -12.42
C GLY A 182 1.53 3.95 -11.87
N SER A 183 1.23 5.17 -12.33
CA SER A 183 0.05 5.93 -11.86
C SER A 183 -1.25 5.32 -12.38
N PHE A 184 -1.26 4.79 -13.61
CA PHE A 184 -2.38 4.03 -14.15
C PHE A 184 -2.61 2.75 -13.31
N MET A 185 -1.57 1.97 -13.05
CA MET A 185 -1.68 0.77 -12.22
C MET A 185 -2.15 1.07 -10.79
N MET A 186 -1.68 2.16 -10.17
CA MET A 186 -2.17 2.56 -8.85
C MET A 186 -3.63 3.00 -8.86
N ARG A 187 -4.06 3.74 -9.88
CA ARG A 187 -5.44 4.24 -9.98
C ARG A 187 -6.46 3.12 -10.20
N TYR A 188 -6.07 2.08 -10.95
CA TYR A 188 -6.94 0.96 -11.29
C TYR A 188 -6.56 -0.33 -10.54
N ARG A 189 -5.72 -0.24 -9.54
CA ARG A 189 -5.18 -1.37 -8.79
C ARG A 189 -6.24 -2.38 -8.36
N ASP A 190 -7.32 -1.92 -7.76
CA ASP A 190 -8.33 -2.80 -7.19
C ASP A 190 -9.13 -3.50 -8.30
N ILE A 191 -9.41 -2.78 -9.40
CA ILE A 191 -10.08 -3.34 -10.59
C ILE A 191 -9.14 -4.32 -11.29
N LEU A 192 -7.87 -3.96 -11.47
CA LEU A 192 -6.87 -4.83 -12.09
C LEU A 192 -6.63 -6.09 -11.26
N THR A 193 -6.58 -5.95 -9.93
CA THR A 193 -6.43 -7.08 -9.01
C THR A 193 -7.65 -8.00 -9.10
N LEU A 194 -8.87 -7.46 -9.06
CA LEU A 194 -10.09 -8.25 -9.19
C LEU A 194 -10.15 -8.96 -10.54
N THR A 195 -9.85 -8.24 -11.64
CA THR A 195 -9.82 -8.80 -12.99
C THR A 195 -8.80 -9.93 -13.09
N TYR A 196 -7.61 -9.74 -12.53
CA TYR A 196 -6.57 -10.76 -12.47
C TYR A 196 -7.01 -11.99 -11.68
N LEU A 197 -7.64 -11.81 -10.50
CA LEU A 197 -8.14 -12.91 -9.68
C LEU A 197 -9.23 -13.70 -10.41
N LEU A 198 -10.16 -13.03 -11.10
CA LEU A 198 -11.20 -13.68 -11.89
C LEU A 198 -10.60 -14.45 -13.08
N PHE A 199 -9.60 -13.87 -13.75
CA PHE A 199 -8.86 -14.55 -14.80
C PHE A 199 -8.12 -15.78 -14.28
N ALA A 200 -7.36 -15.66 -13.20
CA ALA A 200 -6.65 -16.77 -12.57
C ALA A 200 -7.60 -17.89 -12.15
N LEU A 201 -8.74 -17.54 -11.54
CA LEU A 201 -9.78 -18.50 -11.16
C LEU A 201 -10.35 -19.22 -12.39
N SER A 202 -10.65 -18.51 -13.48
CA SER A 202 -11.17 -19.10 -14.72
C SER A 202 -10.18 -20.10 -15.34
N VAL A 203 -8.89 -19.78 -15.32
CA VAL A 203 -7.81 -20.67 -15.79
C VAL A 203 -7.73 -21.92 -14.92
N VAL A 204 -7.77 -21.77 -13.60
CA VAL A 204 -7.74 -22.91 -12.66
C VAL A 204 -8.95 -23.81 -12.88
N ILE A 205 -10.17 -23.26 -13.00
CA ILE A 205 -11.38 -24.02 -13.29
C ILE A 205 -11.26 -24.74 -14.63
N GLY A 206 -10.81 -24.06 -15.68
CA GLY A 206 -10.57 -24.65 -17.00
C GLY A 206 -9.61 -25.84 -16.93
N TRP A 207 -8.52 -25.73 -16.15
CA TRP A 207 -7.60 -26.83 -15.92
C TRP A 207 -8.24 -27.97 -15.14
N VAL A 208 -9.00 -27.71 -14.09
CA VAL A 208 -9.70 -28.75 -13.34
C VAL A 208 -10.63 -29.53 -14.24
N ILE A 209 -11.42 -28.87 -15.10
CA ILE A 209 -12.30 -29.50 -16.05
C ILE A 209 -11.50 -30.33 -17.08
N ALA A 210 -10.44 -29.74 -17.65
CA ALA A 210 -9.58 -30.45 -18.61
C ALA A 210 -8.90 -31.68 -17.99
N PHE A 211 -8.44 -31.60 -16.75
CA PHE A 211 -7.81 -32.72 -16.05
C PHE A 211 -8.81 -33.77 -15.53
N ALA A 212 -10.10 -33.46 -15.49
CA ALA A 212 -11.15 -34.46 -15.20
C ALA A 212 -11.23 -35.51 -16.31
N ASP A 213 -10.97 -35.14 -17.57
CA ASP A 213 -10.85 -36.12 -18.66
C ASP A 213 -9.45 -36.77 -18.66
N TRP A 214 -9.44 -38.09 -18.50
CA TRP A 214 -8.19 -38.87 -18.46
C TRP A 214 -7.41 -38.80 -19.78
N ARG A 215 -8.09 -38.65 -20.93
CA ARG A 215 -7.44 -38.54 -22.26
C ARG A 215 -6.68 -37.23 -22.41
N VAL A 216 -7.30 -36.13 -21.98
CA VAL A 216 -6.67 -34.82 -21.99
C VAL A 216 -5.49 -34.79 -21.02
N ARG A 217 -5.66 -35.32 -19.81
CA ARG A 217 -4.61 -35.42 -18.80
C ARG A 217 -3.39 -36.22 -19.29
N THR A 218 -3.60 -37.39 -19.90
CA THR A 218 -2.50 -38.21 -20.43
C THR A 218 -1.85 -37.57 -21.64
N GLY A 219 -2.61 -36.90 -22.51
CA GLY A 219 -2.08 -36.17 -23.66
C GLY A 219 -1.19 -35.00 -23.24
N ILE A 220 -1.62 -34.18 -22.29
CA ILE A 220 -0.89 -33.02 -21.81
C ILE A 220 0.36 -33.44 -21.01
N LEU A 221 0.20 -34.33 -20.03
CA LEU A 221 1.30 -34.74 -19.17
C LEU A 221 2.26 -35.73 -19.84
N GLY A 222 1.82 -36.40 -20.88
CA GLY A 222 2.65 -37.35 -21.65
C GLY A 222 3.71 -36.69 -22.51
N GLN A 223 3.51 -35.45 -22.94
CA GLN A 223 4.47 -34.72 -23.76
C GLN A 223 5.26 -33.71 -22.95
N GLN A 224 6.60 -33.75 -23.10
CA GLN A 224 7.51 -32.85 -22.33
C GLN A 224 7.21 -31.38 -22.57
N PHE A 225 6.93 -30.98 -23.81
CA PHE A 225 6.60 -29.60 -24.15
C PHE A 225 5.39 -29.05 -23.38
N PHE A 226 4.28 -29.79 -23.33
CA PHE A 226 3.07 -29.36 -22.61
C PHE A 226 3.26 -29.32 -21.10
N ARG A 227 4.13 -30.14 -20.54
CA ARG A 227 4.47 -30.08 -19.11
C ARG A 227 5.21 -28.78 -18.76
N TYR A 228 6.21 -28.40 -19.56
CA TYR A 228 6.94 -27.15 -19.35
C TYR A 228 6.04 -25.94 -19.56
N LEU A 229 5.18 -25.98 -20.59
CA LEU A 229 4.20 -24.92 -20.84
C LEU A 229 3.21 -24.79 -19.66
N PHE A 230 2.70 -25.91 -19.14
CA PHE A 230 1.84 -25.90 -17.94
C PHE A 230 2.55 -25.29 -16.73
N MET A 231 3.78 -25.71 -16.46
CA MET A 231 4.56 -25.14 -15.34
C MET A 231 4.81 -23.63 -15.52
N LEU A 232 5.11 -23.19 -16.74
CA LEU A 232 5.28 -21.77 -17.04
C LEU A 232 3.99 -20.99 -16.78
N ILE A 233 2.85 -21.46 -17.26
CA ILE A 233 1.55 -20.81 -17.06
C ILE A 233 1.22 -20.76 -15.57
N MET A 234 1.39 -21.85 -14.83
CA MET A 234 1.13 -21.88 -13.37
C MET A 234 2.06 -20.94 -12.62
N THR A 235 3.32 -20.86 -13.00
CA THR A 235 4.26 -19.90 -12.39
C THR A 235 3.83 -18.45 -12.66
N LEU A 236 3.45 -18.13 -13.89
CA LEU A 236 2.97 -16.79 -14.28
C LEU A 236 1.66 -16.41 -13.57
N LEU A 237 0.85 -17.37 -13.16
CA LEU A 237 -0.36 -17.13 -12.38
C LEU A 237 -0.08 -17.01 -10.87
N ILE A 238 0.82 -17.85 -10.35
CA ILE A 238 1.09 -17.91 -8.90
C ILE A 238 1.93 -16.72 -8.44
N VAL A 239 2.94 -16.30 -9.20
CA VAL A 239 3.84 -15.22 -8.79
C VAL A 239 3.10 -13.89 -8.57
N PRO A 240 2.23 -13.41 -9.47
CA PRO A 240 1.41 -12.22 -9.20
C PRO A 240 0.39 -12.42 -8.08
N LEU A 241 -0.20 -13.62 -7.96
CA LEU A 241 -1.13 -13.93 -6.86
C LEU A 241 -0.44 -13.79 -5.50
N LEU A 242 0.78 -14.31 -5.37
CA LEU A 242 1.59 -14.17 -4.16
C LEU A 242 2.05 -12.74 -3.93
N SER A 243 2.31 -11.98 -4.99
CA SER A 243 2.61 -10.54 -4.87
C SER A 243 1.42 -9.74 -4.36
N VAL A 244 0.20 -10.11 -4.75
CA VAL A 244 -1.03 -9.51 -4.22
C VAL A 244 -1.24 -9.91 -2.75
N MET A 245 -0.99 -11.16 -2.40
CA MET A 245 -1.03 -11.62 -1.00
C MET A 245 0.10 -10.99 -0.16
N ASN A 246 1.22 -10.64 -0.76
CA ASN A 246 2.38 -10.04 -0.13
C ASN A 246 2.13 -8.62 0.39
N TRP A 247 1.02 -8.01 0.06
CA TRP A 247 0.56 -6.79 0.70
C TRP A 247 0.18 -6.98 2.17
N PHE A 248 0.08 -8.24 2.62
CA PHE A 248 -0.29 -8.60 3.99
C PHE A 248 0.83 -9.29 4.78
N THR A 249 1.97 -9.61 4.14
CA THR A 249 3.06 -10.37 4.79
C THR A 249 4.45 -9.98 4.25
N ASP A 250 5.50 -10.27 5.02
CA ASP A 250 6.89 -10.04 4.65
C ASP A 250 7.26 -10.74 3.32
N GLN A 251 7.89 -10.00 2.40
CA GLN A 251 8.29 -10.48 1.06
C GLN A 251 9.10 -11.79 1.08
N ARG A 252 9.89 -12.02 2.11
CA ARG A 252 10.72 -13.23 2.25
C ARG A 252 9.89 -14.48 2.45
N ILE A 253 8.81 -14.38 3.23
CA ILE A 253 7.92 -15.51 3.53
C ILE A 253 7.13 -15.89 2.27
N SER A 254 6.67 -14.94 1.50
CA SER A 254 5.92 -15.19 0.26
C SER A 254 6.76 -15.86 -0.81
N LEU A 255 8.03 -15.45 -0.97
CA LEU A 255 8.97 -16.11 -1.87
C LEU A 255 9.24 -17.56 -1.44
N LEU A 256 9.37 -17.81 -0.13
CA LEU A 256 9.55 -19.15 0.41
C LEU A 256 8.32 -20.03 0.14
N ILE A 257 7.12 -19.52 0.38
CA ILE A 257 5.86 -20.21 0.11
C ILE A 257 5.71 -20.52 -1.39
N ALA A 258 6.04 -19.56 -2.27
CA ALA A 258 6.02 -19.76 -3.72
C ALA A 258 6.97 -20.85 -4.16
N PHE A 259 8.19 -20.87 -3.62
CA PHE A 259 9.20 -21.90 -3.90
C PHE A 259 8.74 -23.28 -3.43
N LEU A 260 8.25 -23.39 -2.19
CA LEU A 260 7.76 -24.65 -1.61
C LEU A 260 6.54 -25.19 -2.38
N PHE A 261 5.63 -24.30 -2.80
CA PHE A 261 4.48 -24.69 -3.60
C PHE A 261 4.90 -25.17 -5.00
N GLY A 262 5.82 -24.47 -5.65
CA GLY A 262 6.40 -24.87 -6.93
C GLY A 262 7.09 -26.24 -6.85
N ALA A 263 7.88 -26.47 -5.80
CA ALA A 263 8.54 -27.76 -5.55
C ALA A 263 7.51 -28.89 -5.28
N PHE A 264 6.44 -28.60 -4.53
CA PHE A 264 5.35 -29.55 -4.26
C PHE A 264 4.62 -29.95 -5.54
N VAL A 265 4.25 -28.96 -6.38
CA VAL A 265 3.59 -29.20 -7.67
C VAL A 265 4.50 -30.04 -8.59
N PHE A 266 5.78 -29.71 -8.64
CA PHE A 266 6.77 -30.46 -9.42
C PHE A 266 6.88 -31.92 -8.96
N TYR A 267 7.01 -32.14 -7.65
CA TYR A 267 7.05 -33.49 -7.06
C TYR A 267 5.77 -34.27 -7.36
N PHE A 268 4.60 -33.65 -7.24
CA PHE A 268 3.30 -34.28 -7.50
C PHE A 268 3.17 -34.69 -8.97
N ILE A 269 3.62 -33.85 -9.90
CA ILE A 269 3.63 -34.14 -11.34
C ILE A 269 4.55 -35.32 -11.64
N GLN A 270 5.76 -35.37 -11.05
CA GLN A 270 6.65 -36.51 -11.19
C GLN A 270 6.04 -37.82 -10.68
N LYS A 271 5.40 -37.77 -9.51
CA LYS A 271 4.75 -38.97 -8.91
C LYS A 271 3.58 -39.47 -9.75
N LEU A 272 2.78 -38.57 -10.34
CA LEU A 272 1.73 -38.94 -11.28
C LEU A 272 2.30 -39.62 -12.53
N GLN A 273 3.47 -39.19 -12.98
CA GLN A 273 4.15 -39.75 -14.15
C GLN A 273 4.65 -41.17 -13.92
N VAL A 274 5.19 -41.46 -12.76
CA VAL A 274 5.61 -42.81 -12.35
C VAL A 274 4.39 -43.76 -12.33
N ASN A 275 3.25 -43.33 -11.79
CA ASN A 275 2.04 -44.13 -11.72
C ASN A 275 1.42 -44.41 -13.11
N ILE A 276 1.57 -43.49 -14.08
CA ILE A 276 1.07 -43.67 -15.44
C ILE A 276 1.94 -44.69 -16.20
N ASN A 277 3.25 -44.70 -15.97
CA ASN A 277 4.17 -45.66 -16.62
C ASN A 277 4.04 -47.09 -16.07
N ILE A 278 3.59 -47.26 -14.84
CA ILE A 278 3.39 -48.59 -14.22
C ILE A 278 2.05 -49.24 -14.71
N LYS A 279 1.11 -48.46 -15.22
CA LYS A 279 -0.20 -48.95 -15.69
C LYS A 279 -0.31 -49.14 -17.22
N ARG A 280 0.80 -49.22 -17.94
CA ARG A 280 0.76 -49.67 -19.35
C ARG A 280 0.95 -51.19 -19.35
N PRO A 281 -0.02 -51.97 -19.91
CA PRO A 281 0.18 -53.40 -20.14
C PRO A 281 1.26 -53.61 -21.20
#